data_a079de6d05e7a9284fd71f1d01543eea
#
_entry.id   a079de6d05e7a9284fd71f1d01543eea
#
_cell.length_a   1.000
_cell.length_b   1.000
_cell.length_c   1.000
_cell.angle_alpha   90.00
_cell.angle_beta   90.00
_cell.angle_gamma   90.00
#
_symmetry.space_group_name_H-M   'P 1'
#
loop_
_entity.id
_entity.type
_entity.pdbx_description
1 polymer ?
#
loop_
_entity_poly.entity_id
_entity_poly.type
_entity_poly.pdbx_seq_one_letter_code
_entity_poly.pdbx_strand_id
1 'polypeptide(L)'
;HYFVSREVAKYVGKPADQVNAIICHLGNGGSVSVVRNGQCIDTSMGLTPLEGLVMGTRCGDIDPAIVFYLYKTLGMSMDQIEETLVKKSGLLGLTEVTSDCRYAEDNYNDESKPETRRALNVYSYRLAKYIGAYMAVLGDDHLDAIAFTGGIGENSAHVRELALNHLKLFGIKIDHERNLATRFGKDGVITTDDSAFKAIVLPTNEELVIAQDTAKLCF
;
A
#
# COMPACT_ATOMS: atom_id res chain seq x y z
N HIS A 1 1.33 2.32 11.03
CA HIS A 1 1.97 3.48 10.39
C HIS A 1 2.91 4.22 11.35
N TYR A 2 2.48 4.49 12.59
CA TYR A 2 3.31 5.14 13.62
C TYR A 2 4.62 4.39 13.89
N PHE A 3 4.56 3.08 14.08
CA PHE A 3 5.77 2.25 14.26
C PHE A 3 6.70 2.34 13.05
N VAL A 4 6.16 2.12 11.86
CA VAL A 4 6.96 2.11 10.63
C VAL A 4 7.60 3.48 10.36
N SER A 5 6.93 4.61 10.70
CA SER A 5 7.54 5.94 10.56
C SER A 5 8.80 6.11 11.42
N ARG A 6 8.80 5.52 12.62
CA ARG A 6 9.97 5.53 13.51
C ARG A 6 11.09 4.62 13.02
N GLU A 7 10.75 3.49 12.42
CA GLU A 7 11.75 2.63 11.77
C GLU A 7 12.35 3.32 10.53
N VAL A 8 11.53 4.04 9.73
CA VAL A 8 12.04 4.90 8.65
C VAL A 8 13.03 5.92 9.20
N ALA A 9 12.71 6.59 10.31
CA ALA A 9 13.60 7.57 10.94
C ALA A 9 14.99 7.00 11.26
N LYS A 10 15.00 5.82 11.88
CA LYS A 10 16.25 5.09 12.15
C LYS A 10 17.01 4.75 10.88
N TYR A 11 16.27 4.30 9.85
CA TYR A 11 16.86 3.87 8.59
C TYR A 11 17.48 5.02 7.79
N VAL A 12 16.88 6.21 7.83
CA VAL A 12 17.41 7.40 7.17
C VAL A 12 18.35 8.23 8.06
N GLY A 13 18.53 7.85 9.33
CA GLY A 13 19.43 8.53 10.28
C GLY A 13 18.94 9.90 10.74
N LYS A 14 17.62 10.10 10.83
CA LYS A 14 17.00 11.36 11.29
C LYS A 14 16.25 11.19 12.61
N PRO A 15 16.10 12.26 13.40
CA PRO A 15 15.15 12.28 14.51
C PRO A 15 13.73 11.96 14.04
N ALA A 16 12.97 11.22 14.85
CA ALA A 16 11.63 10.76 14.46
C ALA A 16 10.63 11.89 14.18
N ASP A 17 10.82 13.05 14.80
CA ASP A 17 10.05 14.28 14.64
C ASP A 17 10.46 15.15 13.44
N GLN A 18 11.43 14.68 12.63
CA GLN A 18 11.91 15.37 11.43
C GLN A 18 11.77 14.51 10.15
N VAL A 19 11.12 13.35 10.25
CA VAL A 19 10.95 12.44 9.13
C VAL A 19 9.71 12.80 8.32
N ASN A 20 9.91 12.84 6.99
CA ASN A 20 8.85 12.92 6.00
C ASN A 20 8.79 11.61 5.22
N ALA A 21 7.71 10.86 5.37
CA ALA A 21 7.58 9.54 4.77
C ALA A 21 6.17 9.26 4.24
N ILE A 22 6.10 8.44 3.20
CA ILE A 22 4.86 7.82 2.75
C ILE A 22 4.94 6.34 3.10
N ILE A 23 3.98 5.85 3.88
CA ILE A 23 3.98 4.49 4.40
C ILE A 23 2.86 3.70 3.75
N CYS A 24 3.22 2.66 3.03
CA CYS A 24 2.33 1.74 2.33
C CYS A 24 2.25 0.43 3.12
N HIS A 25 1.22 0.28 3.95
CA HIS A 25 0.93 -0.98 4.63
C HIS A 25 0.01 -1.81 3.75
N LEU A 26 0.53 -2.88 3.16
CA LEU A 26 -0.15 -3.69 2.15
C LEU A 26 -0.29 -5.14 2.63
N GLY A 27 -1.49 -5.52 2.99
CA GLY A 27 -1.89 -6.87 3.37
C GLY A 27 -3.20 -7.26 2.67
N ASN A 28 -4.00 -8.14 3.27
CA ASN A 28 -5.36 -8.39 2.78
C ASN A 28 -6.24 -7.13 2.88
N GLY A 29 -6.09 -6.33 3.95
CA GLY A 29 -6.42 -4.91 3.96
C GLY A 29 -5.17 -4.11 3.60
N GLY A 30 -5.34 -2.89 3.09
CA GLY A 30 -4.22 -2.03 2.75
C GLY A 30 -4.52 -0.56 3.00
N SER A 31 -3.52 0.18 3.44
CA SER A 31 -3.62 1.63 3.62
C SER A 31 -2.29 2.32 3.32
N VAL A 32 -2.39 3.57 2.90
CA VAL A 32 -1.25 4.47 2.76
C VAL A 32 -1.44 5.63 3.71
N SER A 33 -0.38 6.09 4.32
CA SER A 33 -0.37 7.34 5.08
C SER A 33 0.81 8.20 4.71
N VAL A 34 0.67 9.51 4.88
CA VAL A 34 1.77 10.46 4.74
C VAL A 34 2.10 11.07 6.10
N VAL A 35 3.38 11.06 6.40
CA VAL A 35 3.97 11.57 7.63
C VAL A 35 4.83 12.78 7.28
N ARG A 36 4.58 13.90 7.95
CA ARG A 36 5.38 15.11 7.86
C ARG A 36 5.90 15.46 9.25
N ASN A 37 7.21 15.64 9.38
CA ASN A 37 7.86 15.93 10.66
C ASN A 37 7.42 14.96 11.77
N GLY A 38 7.39 13.65 11.45
CA GLY A 38 7.02 12.59 12.37
C GLY A 38 5.53 12.48 12.72
N GLN A 39 4.68 13.34 12.15
CA GLN A 39 3.23 13.35 12.39
C GLN A 39 2.47 12.89 11.15
N CYS A 40 1.49 12.00 11.34
CA CYS A 40 0.59 11.61 10.28
C CYS A 40 -0.34 12.79 9.94
N ILE A 41 -0.31 13.24 8.67
CA ILE A 41 -1.12 14.37 8.21
C ILE A 41 -2.25 13.95 7.29
N ASP A 42 -2.18 12.73 6.71
CA ASP A 42 -3.26 12.17 5.90
C ASP A 42 -3.15 10.63 5.83
N THR A 43 -4.27 9.98 5.53
CA THR A 43 -4.36 8.53 5.35
C THR A 43 -5.42 8.16 4.32
N SER A 44 -5.24 7.03 3.64
CA SER A 44 -6.14 6.57 2.57
C SER A 44 -7.44 5.94 3.06
N MET A 45 -7.55 5.56 4.32
CA MET A 45 -8.79 5.03 4.90
C MET A 45 -9.61 6.18 5.48
N GLY A 46 -10.93 6.14 5.29
CA GLY A 46 -11.87 7.15 5.79
C GLY A 46 -12.53 6.75 7.10
N LEU A 47 -13.85 6.98 7.19
CA LEU A 47 -14.65 6.59 8.36
C LEU A 47 -14.57 5.09 8.64
N THR A 48 -14.47 4.30 7.58
CA THR A 48 -14.30 2.85 7.64
C THR A 48 -13.07 2.43 6.83
N PRO A 49 -12.55 1.20 7.02
CA PRO A 49 -11.43 0.70 6.23
C PRO A 49 -11.84 0.22 4.82
N LEU A 50 -12.93 0.77 4.24
CA LEU A 50 -13.39 0.48 2.88
C LEU A 50 -12.80 1.45 1.86
N GLU A 51 -12.72 2.74 2.19
CA GLU A 51 -12.12 3.79 1.36
C GLU A 51 -10.64 3.54 1.10
N GLY A 52 -10.14 4.00 -0.03
CA GLY A 52 -8.71 4.02 -0.33
C GLY A 52 -8.28 3.03 -1.39
N LEU A 53 -7.32 2.18 -1.04
CA LEU A 53 -6.71 1.22 -1.94
C LEU A 53 -7.68 0.12 -2.37
N VAL A 54 -7.44 -0.44 -3.55
CA VAL A 54 -7.95 -1.78 -3.88
C VAL A 54 -7.28 -2.77 -2.91
N MET A 55 -8.06 -3.65 -2.29
CA MET A 55 -7.56 -4.58 -1.26
C MET A 55 -7.81 -6.03 -1.69
N GLY A 56 -7.64 -6.99 -0.80
CA GLY A 56 -7.92 -8.39 -1.11
C GLY A 56 -9.38 -8.63 -1.53
N THR A 57 -10.34 -8.11 -0.76
CA THR A 57 -11.78 -8.27 -1.01
C THR A 57 -12.56 -6.96 -1.06
N ARG A 58 -11.98 -5.85 -0.58
CA ARG A 58 -12.62 -4.53 -0.53
C ARG A 58 -12.33 -3.75 -1.81
N CYS A 59 -13.32 -2.98 -2.26
CA CYS A 59 -13.22 -2.24 -3.51
C CYS A 59 -12.25 -1.05 -3.46
N GLY A 60 -12.05 -0.44 -2.29
CA GLY A 60 -11.41 0.87 -2.19
C GLY A 60 -12.31 1.98 -2.76
N ASP A 61 -11.69 3.05 -3.27
CA ASP A 61 -12.42 4.16 -3.87
C ASP A 61 -13.18 3.75 -5.13
N ILE A 62 -14.43 4.13 -5.18
CA ILE A 62 -15.32 3.98 -6.33
C ILE A 62 -16.08 5.28 -6.56
N ASP A 63 -16.74 5.40 -7.71
CA ASP A 63 -17.77 6.43 -7.90
C ASP A 63 -18.95 6.11 -6.97
N PRO A 64 -19.34 7.03 -6.05
CA PRO A 64 -20.47 6.81 -5.14
C PRO A 64 -21.79 6.51 -5.86
N ALA A 65 -21.96 6.97 -7.11
CA ALA A 65 -23.16 6.71 -7.91
C ALA A 65 -23.32 5.21 -8.26
N ILE A 66 -22.26 4.41 -8.17
CA ILE A 66 -22.34 2.95 -8.35
C ILE A 66 -23.31 2.33 -7.36
N VAL A 67 -23.36 2.80 -6.11
CA VAL A 67 -24.29 2.30 -5.08
C VAL A 67 -25.75 2.48 -5.55
N PHE A 68 -26.07 3.66 -6.09
CA PHE A 68 -27.42 3.94 -6.60
C PHE A 68 -27.74 3.11 -7.85
N TYR A 69 -26.77 2.87 -8.71
CA TYR A 69 -26.92 2.02 -9.90
C TYR A 69 -27.22 0.57 -9.49
N LEU A 70 -26.43 0.01 -8.58
CA LEU A 70 -26.63 -1.36 -8.08
C LEU A 70 -28.01 -1.52 -7.46
N TYR A 71 -28.44 -0.53 -6.65
CA TYR A 71 -29.74 -0.55 -6.01
C TYR A 71 -30.90 -0.39 -7.00
N LYS A 72 -30.88 0.67 -7.80
CA LYS A 72 -32.03 1.05 -8.66
C LYS A 72 -32.13 0.26 -9.95
N THR A 73 -30.99 -0.11 -10.54
CA THR A 73 -30.95 -0.73 -11.86
C THR A 73 -30.84 -2.25 -11.77
N LEU A 74 -29.99 -2.74 -10.85
CA LEU A 74 -29.81 -4.19 -10.67
C LEU A 74 -30.67 -4.78 -9.55
N GLY A 75 -31.44 -3.96 -8.81
CA GLY A 75 -32.37 -4.42 -7.79
C GLY A 75 -31.71 -5.04 -6.55
N MET A 76 -30.42 -4.74 -6.34
CA MET A 76 -29.70 -5.27 -5.16
C MET A 76 -30.18 -4.60 -3.86
N SER A 77 -30.31 -5.36 -2.78
CA SER A 77 -30.52 -4.78 -1.44
C SER A 77 -29.25 -4.07 -0.93
N MET A 78 -29.41 -3.20 0.06
CA MET A 78 -28.26 -2.52 0.70
C MET A 78 -27.25 -3.53 1.25
N ASP A 79 -27.71 -4.60 1.90
CA ASP A 79 -26.85 -5.67 2.45
C ASP A 79 -26.06 -6.38 1.34
N GLN A 80 -26.70 -6.64 0.18
CA GLN A 80 -26.00 -7.23 -0.97
C GLN A 80 -24.96 -6.29 -1.56
N ILE A 81 -25.25 -4.98 -1.60
CA ILE A 81 -24.30 -3.97 -2.08
C ILE A 81 -23.10 -3.89 -1.12
N GLU A 82 -23.36 -3.80 0.20
CA GLU A 82 -22.30 -3.79 1.21
C GLU A 82 -21.44 -5.06 1.12
N GLU A 83 -22.05 -6.24 1.04
CA GLU A 83 -21.33 -7.49 0.89
C GLU A 83 -20.46 -7.51 -0.36
N THR A 84 -20.96 -6.98 -1.47
CA THR A 84 -20.23 -6.89 -2.74
C THR A 84 -19.01 -6.00 -2.61
N LEU A 85 -19.18 -4.79 -2.04
CA LEU A 85 -18.10 -3.81 -1.94
C LEU A 85 -17.04 -4.21 -0.90
N VAL A 86 -17.43 -4.89 0.16
CA VAL A 86 -16.55 -5.25 1.29
C VAL A 86 -15.90 -6.63 1.12
N LYS A 87 -16.65 -7.62 0.60
CA LYS A 87 -16.22 -9.03 0.62
C LYS A 87 -16.03 -9.68 -0.74
N LYS A 88 -16.55 -9.09 -1.82
CA LYS A 88 -16.56 -9.70 -3.16
C LYS A 88 -15.91 -8.83 -4.25
N SER A 89 -15.24 -7.77 -3.83
CA SER A 89 -14.49 -6.85 -4.70
C SER A 89 -12.98 -7.06 -4.57
N GLY A 90 -12.20 -6.05 -4.82
CA GLY A 90 -10.74 -6.09 -4.67
C GLY A 90 -10.07 -7.08 -5.61
N LEU A 91 -8.96 -7.68 -5.16
CA LEU A 91 -8.26 -8.71 -5.93
C LEU A 91 -9.16 -9.91 -6.21
N LEU A 92 -10.00 -10.32 -5.25
CA LEU A 92 -10.98 -11.39 -5.46
C LEU A 92 -11.91 -11.10 -6.63
N GLY A 93 -12.50 -9.89 -6.68
CA GLY A 93 -13.40 -9.50 -7.76
C GLY A 93 -12.68 -9.30 -9.10
N LEU A 94 -11.41 -8.88 -9.09
CA LEU A 94 -10.62 -8.66 -10.31
C LEU A 94 -10.05 -9.95 -10.89
N THR A 95 -9.70 -10.93 -10.04
CA THR A 95 -9.21 -12.25 -10.48
C THR A 95 -10.35 -13.25 -10.72
N GLU A 96 -11.50 -13.02 -10.06
CA GLU A 96 -12.65 -13.95 -10.04
C GLU A 96 -12.32 -15.33 -9.40
N VAL A 97 -11.13 -15.47 -8.78
CA VAL A 97 -10.62 -16.73 -8.24
C VAL A 97 -10.28 -16.61 -6.75
N THR A 98 -9.47 -15.61 -6.39
CA THR A 98 -8.94 -15.48 -5.03
C THR A 98 -8.51 -14.05 -4.70
N SER A 99 -8.53 -13.74 -3.40
CA SER A 99 -7.95 -12.49 -2.87
C SER A 99 -6.43 -12.55 -2.65
N ASP A 100 -5.83 -13.73 -2.84
CA ASP A 100 -4.40 -13.92 -2.63
C ASP A 100 -3.58 -13.29 -3.76
N CYS A 101 -2.81 -12.25 -3.41
CA CYS A 101 -1.95 -11.54 -4.36
C CYS A 101 -0.91 -12.45 -5.04
N ARG A 102 -0.46 -13.49 -4.34
CA ARG A 102 0.53 -14.47 -4.87
C ARG A 102 0.00 -15.18 -6.11
N TYR A 103 -1.28 -15.56 -6.10
CA TYR A 103 -1.91 -16.18 -7.28
C TYR A 103 -1.82 -15.27 -8.52
N ALA A 104 -2.11 -13.98 -8.35
CA ALA A 104 -2.03 -13.02 -9.45
C ALA A 104 -0.58 -12.75 -9.88
N GLU A 105 0.37 -12.75 -8.94
CA GLU A 105 1.81 -12.57 -9.20
C GLU A 105 2.38 -13.77 -9.96
N ASP A 106 2.10 -15.00 -9.51
CA ASP A 106 2.59 -16.25 -10.12
C ASP A 106 2.06 -16.45 -11.55
N ASN A 107 0.87 -15.91 -11.86
CA ASN A 107 0.22 -16.04 -13.16
C ASN A 107 0.24 -14.74 -13.99
N TYR A 108 1.00 -13.73 -13.59
CA TYR A 108 1.00 -12.41 -14.25
C TYR A 108 1.31 -12.47 -15.75
N ASN A 109 2.20 -13.36 -16.16
CA ASN A 109 2.61 -13.55 -17.55
C ASN A 109 1.88 -14.69 -18.27
N ASP A 110 0.92 -15.34 -17.62
CA ASP A 110 0.11 -16.38 -18.23
C ASP A 110 -0.97 -15.76 -19.12
N GLU A 111 -0.81 -15.89 -20.42
CA GLU A 111 -1.76 -15.33 -21.41
C GLU A 111 -3.15 -15.98 -21.35
N SER A 112 -3.26 -17.18 -20.78
CA SER A 112 -4.54 -17.86 -20.55
C SER A 112 -5.32 -17.27 -19.35
N LYS A 113 -4.69 -16.40 -18.53
CA LYS A 113 -5.25 -15.78 -17.32
C LYS A 113 -5.08 -14.25 -17.33
N PRO A 114 -5.64 -13.54 -18.32
CA PRO A 114 -5.45 -12.09 -18.44
C PRO A 114 -5.98 -11.28 -17.26
N GLU A 115 -6.91 -11.85 -16.47
CA GLU A 115 -7.46 -11.27 -15.25
C GLU A 115 -6.39 -11.07 -14.16
N THR A 116 -5.37 -11.92 -14.07
CA THR A 116 -4.30 -11.79 -13.08
C THR A 116 -3.43 -10.56 -13.33
N ARG A 117 -3.05 -10.34 -14.60
CA ARG A 117 -2.33 -9.14 -15.02
C ARG A 117 -3.18 -7.89 -14.80
N ARG A 118 -4.46 -7.92 -15.17
CA ARG A 118 -5.39 -6.81 -14.92
C ARG A 118 -5.49 -6.49 -13.43
N ALA A 119 -5.63 -7.50 -12.58
CA ALA A 119 -5.76 -7.33 -11.14
C ALA A 119 -4.55 -6.63 -10.53
N LEU A 120 -3.32 -7.08 -10.81
CA LEU A 120 -2.12 -6.44 -10.28
C LEU A 120 -1.87 -5.04 -10.86
N ASN A 121 -2.19 -4.82 -12.14
CA ASN A 121 -2.08 -3.50 -12.74
C ASN A 121 -3.06 -2.50 -12.09
N VAL A 122 -4.31 -2.89 -11.86
CA VAL A 122 -5.31 -2.04 -11.17
C VAL A 122 -4.88 -1.76 -9.72
N TYR A 123 -4.45 -2.79 -9.00
CA TYR A 123 -3.95 -2.68 -7.63
C TYR A 123 -2.78 -1.70 -7.53
N SER A 124 -1.74 -1.92 -8.34
CA SER A 124 -0.53 -1.11 -8.32
C SER A 124 -0.75 0.32 -8.84
N TYR A 125 -1.63 0.49 -9.84
CA TYR A 125 -2.01 1.81 -10.33
C TYR A 125 -2.73 2.64 -9.25
N ARG A 126 -3.67 2.04 -8.51
CA ARG A 126 -4.33 2.71 -7.39
C ARG A 126 -3.34 3.09 -6.29
N LEU A 127 -2.43 2.20 -5.95
CA LEU A 127 -1.36 2.47 -4.99
C LEU A 127 -0.48 3.64 -5.44
N ALA A 128 -0.06 3.67 -6.70
CA ALA A 128 0.74 4.75 -7.25
C ALA A 128 0.01 6.10 -7.21
N LYS A 129 -1.31 6.13 -7.45
CA LYS A 129 -2.12 7.36 -7.32
C LYS A 129 -2.09 7.92 -5.91
N TYR A 130 -2.22 7.07 -4.88
CA TYR A 130 -2.13 7.50 -3.49
C TYR A 130 -0.74 8.00 -3.12
N ILE A 131 0.31 7.30 -3.55
CA ILE A 131 1.68 7.76 -3.32
C ILE A 131 1.89 9.13 -3.98
N GLY A 132 1.49 9.31 -5.24
CA GLY A 132 1.61 10.57 -5.95
C GLY A 132 0.78 11.71 -5.33
N ALA A 133 -0.44 11.42 -4.88
CA ALA A 133 -1.27 12.39 -4.15
C ALA A 133 -0.59 12.83 -2.84
N TYR A 134 0.00 11.90 -2.11
CA TYR A 134 0.69 12.20 -0.86
C TYR A 134 2.04 12.88 -1.05
N MET A 135 2.71 12.67 -2.17
CA MET A 135 3.84 13.53 -2.55
C MET A 135 3.39 14.99 -2.74
N ALA A 136 2.23 15.21 -3.36
CA ALA A 136 1.66 16.56 -3.49
C ALA A 136 1.23 17.16 -2.13
N VAL A 137 0.75 16.35 -1.19
CA VAL A 137 0.39 16.79 0.17
C VAL A 137 1.60 17.22 0.98
N LEU A 138 2.79 16.65 0.74
CA LEU A 138 4.05 17.11 1.34
C LEU A 138 4.44 18.53 0.88
N GLY A 139 3.99 18.95 -0.32
CA GLY A 139 4.29 20.27 -0.85
C GLY A 139 5.78 20.45 -1.18
N ASP A 140 6.39 21.48 -0.60
CA ASP A 140 7.80 21.78 -0.79
C ASP A 140 8.73 21.01 0.18
N ASP A 141 8.15 20.22 1.09
CA ASP A 141 8.92 19.42 2.02
C ASP A 141 9.61 18.25 1.30
N HIS A 142 10.84 17.97 1.73
CA HIS A 142 11.58 16.83 1.22
C HIS A 142 10.97 15.49 1.65
N LEU A 143 10.80 14.57 0.72
CA LEU A 143 10.43 13.17 1.01
C LEU A 143 11.69 12.34 1.32
N ASP A 144 11.77 11.81 2.54
CA ASP A 144 12.90 10.97 2.95
C ASP A 144 12.79 9.55 2.40
N ALA A 145 11.59 8.95 2.51
CA ALA A 145 11.38 7.60 2.00
C ALA A 145 9.90 7.27 1.73
N ILE A 146 9.68 6.34 0.79
CA ILE A 146 8.47 5.54 0.68
C ILE A 146 8.75 4.19 1.36
N ALA A 147 7.98 3.81 2.38
CA ALA A 147 8.14 2.54 3.07
C ALA A 147 7.04 1.55 2.67
N PHE A 148 7.43 0.33 2.34
CA PHE A 148 6.54 -0.79 2.08
C PHE A 148 6.58 -1.77 3.23
N THR A 149 5.41 -2.17 3.74
CA THR A 149 5.25 -3.06 4.89
C THR A 149 3.96 -3.88 4.76
N GLY A 150 3.76 -4.84 5.63
CA GLY A 150 2.66 -5.81 5.54
C GLY A 150 2.93 -6.91 4.51
N GLY A 151 2.14 -7.97 4.55
CA GLY A 151 2.45 -9.20 3.81
C GLY A 151 2.70 -9.01 2.30
N ILE A 152 1.91 -8.18 1.60
CA ILE A 152 2.11 -7.85 0.19
C ILE A 152 3.27 -6.86 0.05
N GLY A 153 3.31 -5.80 0.86
CA GLY A 153 4.35 -4.77 0.79
C GLY A 153 5.75 -5.33 1.00
N GLU A 154 5.90 -6.28 1.92
CA GLU A 154 7.16 -6.93 2.25
C GLU A 154 7.58 -7.99 1.22
N ASN A 155 6.62 -8.73 0.64
CA ASN A 155 6.96 -9.93 -0.12
C ASN A 155 6.72 -9.83 -1.63
N SER A 156 5.82 -8.94 -2.10
CA SER A 156 5.57 -8.79 -3.53
C SER A 156 6.49 -7.73 -4.14
N ALA A 157 7.63 -8.17 -4.63
CA ALA A 157 8.53 -7.33 -5.41
C ALA A 157 7.84 -6.78 -6.68
N HIS A 158 6.93 -7.57 -7.26
CA HIS A 158 6.20 -7.22 -8.46
C HIS A 158 5.25 -6.03 -8.24
N VAL A 159 4.45 -6.05 -7.17
CA VAL A 159 3.56 -4.93 -6.81
C VAL A 159 4.35 -3.65 -6.55
N ARG A 160 5.47 -3.74 -5.80
CA ARG A 160 6.32 -2.57 -5.55
C ARG A 160 6.88 -1.99 -6.84
N GLU A 161 7.39 -2.83 -7.72
CA GLU A 161 7.96 -2.40 -9.00
C GLU A 161 6.90 -1.79 -9.93
N LEU A 162 5.74 -2.42 -10.06
CA LEU A 162 4.64 -1.88 -10.86
C LEU A 162 4.20 -0.50 -10.33
N ALA A 163 4.02 -0.35 -9.01
CA ALA A 163 3.60 0.92 -8.42
C ALA A 163 4.65 2.02 -8.61
N LEU A 164 5.93 1.72 -8.31
CA LEU A 164 7.01 2.69 -8.43
C LEU A 164 7.32 3.08 -9.88
N ASN A 165 7.09 2.19 -10.84
CA ASN A 165 7.22 2.49 -12.26
C ASN A 165 6.26 3.58 -12.76
N HIS A 166 5.10 3.76 -12.13
CA HIS A 166 4.20 4.89 -12.39
C HIS A 166 4.72 6.24 -11.87
N LEU A 167 5.71 6.22 -10.98
CA LEU A 167 6.23 7.41 -10.29
C LEU A 167 7.56 7.92 -10.87
N LYS A 168 8.01 7.39 -12.00
CA LYS A 168 9.28 7.78 -12.64
C LYS A 168 9.38 9.28 -12.93
N LEU A 169 8.25 9.95 -13.18
CA LEU A 169 8.19 11.40 -13.37
C LEU A 169 8.76 12.18 -12.17
N PHE A 170 8.66 11.63 -10.96
CA PHE A 170 9.19 12.22 -9.73
C PHE A 170 10.66 11.87 -9.48
N GLY A 171 11.32 11.22 -10.42
CA GLY A 171 12.75 10.88 -10.33
C GLY A 171 13.06 9.62 -9.50
N ILE A 172 12.06 8.81 -9.16
CA ILE A 172 12.32 7.52 -8.51
C ILE A 172 12.91 6.53 -9.50
N LYS A 173 13.92 5.79 -9.05
CA LYS A 173 14.61 4.76 -9.83
C LYS A 173 14.68 3.49 -9.00
N ILE A 174 13.88 2.48 -9.38
CA ILE A 174 13.91 1.18 -8.72
C ILE A 174 15.14 0.39 -9.17
N ASP A 175 15.75 -0.32 -8.23
CA ASP A 175 16.78 -1.32 -8.50
C ASP A 175 16.10 -2.70 -8.45
N HIS A 176 15.97 -3.34 -9.60
CA HIS A 176 15.27 -4.61 -9.77
C HIS A 176 15.86 -5.73 -8.88
N GLU A 177 17.19 -5.85 -8.85
CA GLU A 177 17.85 -6.90 -8.08
C GLU A 177 17.73 -6.67 -6.57
N ARG A 178 17.91 -5.44 -6.11
CA ARG A 178 17.66 -5.08 -4.71
C ARG A 178 16.20 -5.35 -4.33
N ASN A 179 15.25 -5.00 -5.19
CA ASN A 179 13.83 -5.22 -4.96
C ASN A 179 13.49 -6.73 -4.84
N LEU A 180 14.04 -7.56 -5.72
CA LEU A 180 13.87 -9.02 -5.66
C LEU A 180 14.53 -9.64 -4.42
N ALA A 181 15.69 -9.13 -4.01
CA ALA A 181 16.42 -9.64 -2.85
C ALA A 181 15.78 -9.27 -1.50
N THR A 182 14.97 -8.20 -1.48
CA THR A 182 14.34 -7.68 -0.25
C THR A 182 12.94 -8.25 -0.08
N ARG A 183 12.88 -9.50 0.38
CA ARG A 183 11.65 -10.30 0.59
C ARG A 183 11.87 -11.26 1.77
N PHE A 184 10.78 -11.85 2.27
CA PHE A 184 10.80 -12.93 3.27
C PHE A 184 11.56 -12.56 4.55
N GLY A 185 11.15 -11.44 5.16
CA GLY A 185 11.71 -10.94 6.42
C GLY A 185 13.00 -10.12 6.26
N LYS A 186 13.45 -9.87 5.02
CA LYS A 186 14.56 -8.96 4.78
C LYS A 186 14.05 -7.53 4.60
N ASP A 187 14.70 -6.59 5.25
CA ASP A 187 14.55 -5.16 5.07
C ASP A 187 15.63 -4.59 4.14
N GLY A 188 15.37 -3.43 3.56
CA GLY A 188 16.38 -2.78 2.72
C GLY A 188 15.83 -1.72 1.77
N VAL A 189 16.76 -0.93 1.22
CA VAL A 189 16.49 0.02 0.14
C VAL A 189 16.36 -0.74 -1.17
N ILE A 190 15.29 -0.45 -1.91
CA ILE A 190 14.99 -1.08 -3.20
C ILE A 190 15.14 -0.12 -4.39
N THR A 191 15.67 1.08 -4.16
CA THR A 191 16.00 2.06 -5.21
C THR A 191 17.49 2.10 -5.46
N THR A 192 17.88 2.63 -6.63
CA THR A 192 19.26 2.94 -6.95
C THR A 192 19.79 4.10 -6.09
N ASP A 193 21.10 4.24 -5.97
CA ASP A 193 21.72 5.27 -5.13
C ASP A 193 21.50 6.70 -5.68
N ASP A 194 21.23 6.82 -6.98
CA ASP A 194 20.92 8.08 -7.67
C ASP A 194 19.41 8.36 -7.80
N SER A 195 18.57 7.60 -7.10
CA SER A 195 17.13 7.88 -7.02
C SER A 195 16.88 9.16 -6.23
N ALA A 196 15.88 9.96 -6.65
CA ALA A 196 15.52 11.22 -6.00
C ALA A 196 15.14 11.05 -4.52
N PHE A 197 14.57 9.92 -4.14
CA PHE A 197 14.24 9.53 -2.77
C PHE A 197 14.27 8.00 -2.64
N LYS A 198 14.37 7.51 -1.42
CA LYS A 198 14.46 6.08 -1.13
C LYS A 198 13.09 5.42 -1.18
N ALA A 199 13.01 4.20 -1.70
CA ALA A 199 11.96 3.27 -1.37
C ALA A 199 12.56 2.14 -0.52
N ILE A 200 11.89 1.79 0.58
CA ILE A 200 12.42 0.91 1.62
C ILE A 200 11.36 -0.15 1.93
N VAL A 201 11.80 -1.38 2.10
CA VAL A 201 10.96 -2.44 2.67
C VAL A 201 11.29 -2.56 4.15
N LEU A 202 10.26 -2.49 5.00
CA LEU A 202 10.40 -2.60 6.44
C LEU A 202 9.37 -3.60 6.99
N PRO A 203 9.80 -4.68 7.64
CA PRO A 203 8.88 -5.58 8.33
C PRO A 203 8.12 -4.85 9.44
N THR A 204 6.82 -5.08 9.54
CA THR A 204 6.04 -4.59 10.67
C THR A 204 6.21 -5.52 11.87
N ASN A 205 6.20 -4.93 13.06
CA ASN A 205 6.24 -5.69 14.31
C ASN A 205 5.26 -5.07 15.31
N GLU A 206 3.96 -5.37 15.11
CA GLU A 206 2.88 -4.84 15.93
C GLU A 206 2.96 -5.33 17.38
N GLU A 207 3.38 -6.58 17.59
CA GLU A 207 3.53 -7.17 18.92
C GLU A 207 4.59 -6.44 19.75
N LEU A 208 5.70 -6.04 19.11
CA LEU A 208 6.75 -5.26 19.78
C LEU A 208 6.23 -3.91 20.26
N VAL A 209 5.41 -3.23 19.45
CA VAL A 209 4.82 -1.93 19.84
C VAL A 209 3.92 -2.10 21.05
N ILE A 210 3.04 -3.09 21.01
CA ILE A 210 2.13 -3.40 22.14
C ILE A 210 2.95 -3.70 23.40
N ALA A 211 4.00 -4.52 23.29
CA ALA A 211 4.87 -4.85 24.40
C ALA A 211 5.60 -3.63 24.98
N GLN A 212 6.14 -2.76 24.11
CA GLN A 212 6.83 -1.52 24.52
C GLN A 212 5.90 -0.52 25.18
N ASP A 213 4.69 -0.33 24.64
CA ASP A 213 3.71 0.60 25.21
C ASP A 213 3.15 0.05 26.54
N THR A 214 2.92 -1.27 26.63
CA THR A 214 2.55 -1.92 27.89
C THR A 214 3.62 -1.72 28.96
N ALA A 215 4.89 -1.92 28.61
CA ALA A 215 6.00 -1.72 29.56
C ALA A 215 6.06 -0.27 30.07
N LYS A 216 5.86 0.73 29.21
CA LYS A 216 5.86 2.16 29.60
C LYS A 216 4.68 2.55 30.49
N LEU A 217 3.52 1.91 30.31
CA LEU A 217 2.30 2.25 31.04
C LEU A 217 2.18 1.50 32.38
N CYS A 218 2.83 0.34 32.49
CA CYS A 218 2.66 -0.57 33.63
C CYS A 218 3.89 -0.61 34.56
N PHE A 219 5.04 -0.15 34.08
CA PHE A 219 6.33 -0.18 34.79
C PHE A 219 7.07 1.15 34.68
#